data_ae0ad69a33eb5f73fab519c4ec10cdc5
#
_entry.id   ae0ad69a33eb5f73fab519c4ec10cdc5
#
_cell.length_a   1.000
_cell.length_b   1.000
_cell.length_c   1.000
_cell.angle_alpha   90.00
_cell.angle_beta   90.00
_cell.angle_gamma   90.00
#
_symmetry.space_group_name_H-M   'P 1'
#
loop_
_entity.id
_entity.type
_entity.pdbx_description
1 polymer ?
#
loop_
_entity_poly.entity_id
_entity_poly.type
_entity_poly.pdbx_seq_one_letter_code
_entity_poly.pdbx_strand_id
1 'polypeptide(L)'
;MSKGKKLIAYVGCNHVANFEGGGISVFEVSEDGSSLTLISSVKDKPKRAGYLTYAPKAKVLYSVDERKTDGRGPIKPASCVLSFKVDPESGQLTFLNSQRTVGAMPASVAVHEDKKLLFTANHAFFDHVVKAVETADGRWVEKFEYDDSTVVQYGLAEDGSIGDVQDVFVFTGHGIDPWAESPQGGGHAPASPHAHIVVVDPSGKYLVVCEKAAERVYVFRIGSRLELASVYQCPLGTGPRHAAFDKKGCMFMTCEFASELWSFDFDASSGALRFIDKQSTLSGFKGRNEPATLQIHPNGRFVYMNNRGEDTIVWFSISPDGHLKKAGKVSVSKSPDPKDATRAMTLSPSGAFLLVPDRPADVLRSYAVGPNDGSLKVLKEVPIQNPVFIQFVEL
;
A
#
# COMPACT_ATOMS: atom_id res chain seq x y z
N MET A 1 25.01 -18.16 24.44
CA MET A 1 23.85 -18.52 23.56
C MET A 1 23.37 -17.22 22.92
N SER A 2 23.52 -17.06 21.61
CA SER A 2 22.92 -15.90 20.93
C SER A 2 21.41 -16.01 21.12
N LYS A 3 20.75 -14.99 21.70
CA LYS A 3 19.29 -14.89 21.70
C LYS A 3 18.88 -14.98 20.23
N GLY A 4 18.05 -15.99 19.86
CA GLY A 4 17.50 -16.09 18.52
C GLY A 4 16.80 -14.77 18.18
N LYS A 5 16.87 -14.35 16.93
CA LYS A 5 16.16 -13.16 16.44
C LYS A 5 14.67 -13.33 16.71
N LYS A 6 14.07 -12.31 17.32
CA LYS A 6 12.65 -12.28 17.59
C LYS A 6 11.93 -11.67 16.39
N LEU A 7 10.95 -12.39 15.84
CA LEU A 7 10.15 -11.87 14.72
C LEU A 7 8.86 -11.23 15.24
N ILE A 8 8.66 -9.95 14.90
CA ILE A 8 7.49 -9.18 15.29
C ILE A 8 6.68 -8.84 14.04
N ALA A 9 5.36 -9.01 14.11
CA ALA A 9 4.41 -8.52 13.12
C ALA A 9 3.61 -7.36 13.71
N TYR A 10 3.74 -6.17 13.11
CA TYR A 10 2.88 -5.03 13.37
C TYR A 10 1.70 -5.10 12.43
N VAL A 11 0.50 -5.23 13.00
CA VAL A 11 -0.75 -5.37 12.25
C VAL A 11 -1.57 -4.10 12.39
N GLY A 12 -1.68 -3.37 11.30
CA GLY A 12 -2.56 -2.21 11.19
C GLY A 12 -4.02 -2.62 11.12
N CYS A 13 -4.86 -1.96 11.90
CA CYS A 13 -6.30 -2.21 11.97
C CYS A 13 -7.07 -0.94 11.64
N ASN A 14 -8.27 -1.08 11.07
CA ASN A 14 -9.17 0.02 10.82
C ASN A 14 -10.23 0.14 11.91
N HIS A 15 -10.49 1.37 12.35
CA HIS A 15 -11.68 1.69 13.14
C HIS A 15 -12.91 1.68 12.22
N VAL A 16 -13.94 0.96 12.62
CA VAL A 16 -15.26 0.99 11.98
C VAL A 16 -16.21 1.77 12.88
N ALA A 17 -17.06 2.59 12.29
CA ALA A 17 -18.09 3.31 13.06
C ALA A 17 -18.88 2.33 13.94
N ASN A 18 -18.97 2.63 15.24
CA ASN A 18 -19.60 1.83 16.30
C ASN A 18 -18.78 0.65 16.84
N PHE A 19 -17.53 0.45 16.44
CA PHE A 19 -16.63 -0.54 17.04
C PHE A 19 -15.38 0.13 17.61
N GLU A 20 -14.97 -0.29 18.80
CA GLU A 20 -13.65 0.03 19.35
C GLU A 20 -12.62 -0.80 18.60
N GLY A 21 -12.16 -0.31 17.49
CA GLY A 21 -11.12 -0.92 16.66
C GLY A 21 -10.15 0.14 16.15
N GLY A 22 -9.17 -0.27 15.37
CA GLY A 22 -8.13 0.59 14.84
C GLY A 22 -6.82 0.50 15.61
N GLY A 23 -5.84 1.27 15.17
CA GLY A 23 -4.51 1.25 15.76
C GLY A 23 -3.60 0.18 15.20
N ILE A 24 -2.60 -0.19 15.98
CA ILE A 24 -1.58 -1.17 15.60
C ILE A 24 -1.50 -2.24 16.68
N SER A 25 -1.77 -3.47 16.31
CA SER A 25 -1.55 -4.65 17.17
C SER A 25 -0.18 -5.24 16.92
N VAL A 26 0.49 -5.67 17.98
CA VAL A 26 1.88 -6.18 17.94
C VAL A 26 1.87 -7.67 18.29
N PHE A 27 2.31 -8.50 17.36
CA PHE A 27 2.38 -9.95 17.55
C PHE A 27 3.83 -10.41 17.53
N GLU A 28 4.17 -11.30 18.46
CA GLU A 28 5.33 -12.17 18.34
C GLU A 28 4.97 -13.36 17.46
N VAL A 29 5.83 -13.68 16.49
CA VAL A 29 5.58 -14.71 15.48
C VAL A 29 6.72 -15.72 15.50
N SER A 30 6.39 -17.03 15.48
CA SER A 30 7.41 -18.07 15.34
C SER A 30 8.07 -18.04 13.96
N GLU A 31 9.31 -18.52 13.84
CA GLU A 31 10.07 -18.53 12.58
C GLU A 31 9.37 -19.26 11.44
N ASP A 32 8.53 -20.23 11.76
CA ASP A 32 7.74 -21.03 10.82
C ASP A 32 6.31 -20.51 10.61
N GLY A 33 5.90 -19.44 11.32
CA GLY A 33 4.56 -18.87 11.24
C GLY A 33 3.44 -19.68 11.89
N SER A 34 3.77 -20.76 12.65
CA SER A 34 2.79 -21.62 13.31
C SER A 34 2.24 -21.06 14.62
N SER A 35 2.93 -20.07 15.21
CA SER A 35 2.51 -19.38 16.42
C SER A 35 2.43 -17.87 16.21
N LEU A 36 1.32 -17.29 16.65
CA LEU A 36 1.02 -15.85 16.60
C LEU A 36 0.52 -15.44 17.98
N THR A 37 1.32 -14.68 18.73
CA THR A 37 0.99 -14.26 20.10
C THR A 37 0.87 -12.75 20.18
N LEU A 38 -0.30 -12.24 20.51
CA LEU A 38 -0.50 -10.80 20.76
C LEU A 38 0.26 -10.38 22.01
N ILE A 39 1.19 -9.43 21.89
CA ILE A 39 2.01 -8.94 22.99
C ILE A 39 1.62 -7.53 23.46
N SER A 40 1.12 -6.68 22.55
CA SER A 40 0.65 -5.34 22.89
C SER A 40 -0.21 -4.74 21.77
N SER A 41 -0.83 -3.59 22.01
CA SER A 41 -1.53 -2.83 21.00
C SER A 41 -1.53 -1.32 21.31
N VAL A 42 -1.45 -0.50 20.26
CA VAL A 42 -1.67 0.94 20.32
C VAL A 42 -3.05 1.22 19.72
N LYS A 43 -4.03 1.58 20.56
CA LYS A 43 -5.46 1.67 20.14
C LYS A 43 -5.90 3.09 19.74
N ASP A 44 -5.25 4.12 20.25
CA ASP A 44 -5.73 5.50 20.10
C ASP A 44 -5.30 6.15 18.80
N LYS A 45 -4.17 5.73 18.22
CA LYS A 45 -3.53 6.29 17.02
C LYS A 45 -2.76 5.23 16.27
N PRO A 46 -2.84 5.20 14.93
CA PRO A 46 -3.85 5.87 14.09
C PRO A 46 -5.22 5.21 14.21
N LYS A 47 -6.29 5.87 13.74
CA LYS A 47 -7.61 5.25 13.66
C LYS A 47 -7.73 4.28 12.49
N ARG A 48 -6.99 4.52 11.40
CA ARG A 48 -6.92 3.65 10.22
C ARG A 48 -5.46 3.44 9.82
N ALA A 49 -4.82 2.43 10.39
CA ALA A 49 -3.44 2.06 10.10
C ALA A 49 -3.36 1.33 8.74
N GLY A 50 -3.70 2.04 7.66
CA GLY A 50 -3.84 1.48 6.32
C GLY A 50 -2.55 0.98 5.69
N TYR A 51 -1.40 1.53 6.09
CA TYR A 51 -0.08 1.15 5.61
C TYR A 51 0.99 1.43 6.67
N LEU A 52 1.99 0.54 6.75
CA LEU A 52 3.11 0.60 7.69
C LEU A 52 4.43 0.44 6.95
N THR A 53 5.49 1.10 7.41
CA THR A 53 6.87 0.85 6.99
C THR A 53 7.82 0.99 8.19
N TYR A 54 8.93 0.24 8.18
CA TYR A 54 9.90 0.24 9.26
C TYR A 54 11.26 0.75 8.81
N ALA A 55 11.88 1.58 9.63
CA ALA A 55 13.24 2.08 9.50
C ALA A 55 14.16 1.34 10.47
N PRO A 56 14.95 0.34 10.01
CA PRO A 56 15.73 -0.51 10.90
C PRO A 56 16.87 0.20 11.62
N LYS A 57 17.53 1.19 11.00
CA LYS A 57 18.61 1.97 11.62
C LYS A 57 18.08 2.86 12.74
N ALA A 58 16.99 3.57 12.48
CA ALA A 58 16.34 4.43 13.46
C ALA A 58 15.50 3.64 14.48
N LYS A 59 15.14 2.38 14.20
CA LYS A 59 14.19 1.57 14.97
C LYS A 59 12.85 2.27 15.14
N VAL A 60 12.31 2.79 14.04
CA VAL A 60 11.06 3.54 14.01
C VAL A 60 10.10 2.91 13.01
N LEU A 61 8.87 2.67 13.45
CA LEU A 61 7.74 2.27 12.62
C LEU A 61 6.96 3.52 12.24
N TYR A 62 6.70 3.68 10.95
CA TYR A 62 5.83 4.73 10.43
C TYR A 62 4.50 4.14 10.00
N SER A 63 3.42 4.88 10.24
CA SER A 63 2.06 4.52 9.86
C SER A 63 1.34 5.70 9.25
N VAL A 64 0.49 5.46 8.26
CA VAL A 64 -0.49 6.46 7.83
C VAL A 64 -1.78 6.31 8.62
N ASP A 65 -2.53 7.42 8.82
CA ASP A 65 -3.94 7.40 9.21
C ASP A 65 -4.78 7.67 7.97
N GLU A 66 -5.28 6.62 7.33
CA GLU A 66 -5.95 6.61 6.02
C GLU A 66 -7.37 7.19 6.14
N ARG A 67 -7.45 8.49 6.45
CA ARG A 67 -8.71 9.23 6.59
C ARG A 67 -8.61 10.60 5.96
N LYS A 68 -9.75 11.20 5.62
CA LYS A 68 -9.87 12.60 5.27
C LYS A 68 -10.27 13.43 6.50
N THR A 69 -11.42 13.10 7.08
CA THR A 69 -12.04 13.72 8.26
C THR A 69 -13.12 12.78 8.78
N ASP A 70 -13.73 13.09 9.92
CA ASP A 70 -14.90 12.37 10.43
C ASP A 70 -16.22 12.76 9.72
N GLY A 71 -16.14 13.66 8.73
CA GLY A 71 -17.28 14.13 7.95
C GLY A 71 -18.23 15.08 8.69
N ARG A 72 -17.85 15.55 9.87
CA ARG A 72 -18.67 16.45 10.71
C ARG A 72 -17.89 17.73 11.02
N GLY A 73 -18.59 18.84 11.08
CA GLY A 73 -17.99 20.13 11.47
C GLY A 73 -17.83 20.28 12.99
N PRO A 74 -16.85 21.08 13.48
CA PRO A 74 -15.84 21.74 12.69
C PRO A 74 -14.84 20.75 12.09
N ILE A 75 -14.36 21.02 10.87
CA ILE A 75 -13.45 20.13 10.14
C ILE A 75 -12.16 19.95 10.93
N LYS A 76 -11.91 18.73 11.40
CA LYS A 76 -10.67 18.33 12.05
C LYS A 76 -9.89 17.43 11.09
N PRO A 77 -8.73 17.88 10.58
CA PRO A 77 -7.93 17.04 9.68
C PRO A 77 -7.51 15.76 10.38
N ALA A 78 -7.79 14.64 9.73
CA ALA A 78 -7.40 13.32 10.21
C ALA A 78 -6.22 12.73 9.42
N SER A 79 -6.01 13.19 8.17
CA SER A 79 -4.92 12.73 7.31
C SER A 79 -3.56 13.08 7.91
N CYS A 80 -2.87 12.09 8.41
CA CYS A 80 -1.53 12.26 8.98
C CYS A 80 -0.68 11.01 8.76
N VAL A 81 0.63 11.20 8.86
CA VAL A 81 1.63 10.15 9.01
C VAL A 81 2.20 10.22 10.42
N LEU A 82 2.37 9.06 11.06
CA LEU A 82 2.77 8.93 12.45
C LEU A 82 4.09 8.14 12.54
N SER A 83 4.89 8.45 13.55
CA SER A 83 6.10 7.71 13.90
C SER A 83 6.01 7.13 15.30
N PHE A 84 6.55 5.90 15.46
CA PHE A 84 6.58 5.16 16.69
C PHE A 84 7.97 4.56 16.90
N LYS A 85 8.57 4.80 18.06
CA LYS A 85 9.79 4.11 18.45
C LYS A 85 9.47 2.65 18.74
N VAL A 86 10.29 1.76 18.20
CA VAL A 86 10.22 0.32 18.45
C VAL A 86 11.20 -0.01 19.56
N ASP A 87 10.73 -0.59 20.64
CA ASP A 87 11.58 -1.15 21.67
C ASP A 87 12.29 -2.41 21.15
N PRO A 88 13.63 -2.46 21.14
CA PRO A 88 14.38 -3.54 20.50
C PRO A 88 14.32 -4.87 21.23
N GLU A 89 13.84 -4.91 22.48
CA GLU A 89 13.75 -6.18 23.24
C GLU A 89 12.33 -6.73 23.23
N SER A 90 11.33 -5.86 23.38
CA SER A 90 9.92 -6.26 23.51
C SER A 90 9.14 -6.10 22.21
N GLY A 91 9.57 -5.25 21.28
CA GLY A 91 8.81 -4.86 20.09
C GLY A 91 7.68 -3.86 20.38
N GLN A 92 7.52 -3.40 21.61
CA GLN A 92 6.47 -2.44 21.96
C GLN A 92 6.70 -1.08 21.29
N LEU A 93 5.58 -0.39 21.00
CA LEU A 93 5.58 0.89 20.31
C LEU A 93 5.40 2.04 21.28
N THR A 94 6.26 3.08 21.16
CA THR A 94 6.09 4.35 21.82
C THR A 94 5.89 5.44 20.77
N PHE A 95 4.77 6.17 20.84
CA PHE A 95 4.48 7.27 19.92
C PHE A 95 5.53 8.36 20.04
N LEU A 96 6.11 8.81 18.90
CA LEU A 96 7.05 9.92 18.83
C LEU A 96 6.32 11.21 18.43
N ASN A 97 5.84 11.27 17.19
CA ASN A 97 5.11 12.42 16.68
C ASN A 97 4.24 12.06 15.46
N SER A 98 3.55 13.06 14.93
CA SER A 98 2.82 12.98 13.69
C SER A 98 2.91 14.26 12.89
N GLN A 99 2.81 14.14 11.56
CA GLN A 99 2.74 15.26 10.63
C GLN A 99 1.51 15.12 9.71
N ARG A 100 1.02 16.26 9.22
CA ARG A 100 -0.07 16.28 8.22
C ARG A 100 0.46 15.81 6.87
N THR A 101 -0.39 15.11 6.11
CA THR A 101 0.01 14.55 4.81
C THR A 101 -0.20 15.50 3.63
N VAL A 102 -0.66 16.73 3.86
CA VAL A 102 -0.90 17.72 2.78
C VAL A 102 -1.62 17.09 1.60
N GLY A 103 -2.68 16.38 1.92
CA GLY A 103 -3.55 15.62 1.02
C GLY A 103 -4.41 14.66 1.82
N ALA A 104 -5.55 14.28 1.29
CA ALA A 104 -6.49 13.40 1.96
C ALA A 104 -6.17 11.92 1.69
N MET A 105 -6.56 11.03 2.61
CA MET A 105 -6.46 9.58 2.44
C MET A 105 -5.04 9.10 2.13
N PRO A 106 -4.05 9.29 3.02
CA PRO A 106 -2.72 8.73 2.80
C PRO A 106 -2.79 7.21 2.69
N ALA A 107 -2.44 6.68 1.51
CA ALA A 107 -2.60 5.27 1.17
C ALA A 107 -1.32 4.46 1.42
N SER A 108 -0.15 5.10 1.40
CA SER A 108 1.13 4.45 1.63
C SER A 108 2.18 5.39 2.20
N VAL A 109 3.22 4.81 2.77
CA VAL A 109 4.40 5.50 3.29
C VAL A 109 5.67 4.71 2.98
N ALA A 110 6.74 5.40 2.55
CA ALA A 110 8.05 4.81 2.32
C ALA A 110 9.13 5.64 3.03
N VAL A 111 10.19 4.98 3.49
CA VAL A 111 11.32 5.61 4.17
C VAL A 111 12.61 5.40 3.38
N HIS A 112 13.41 6.46 3.29
CA HIS A 112 14.79 6.41 2.80
C HIS A 112 15.74 6.84 3.93
N GLU A 113 16.21 5.87 4.73
CA GLU A 113 16.96 6.16 5.95
C GLU A 113 18.27 6.89 5.71
N ASP A 114 19.04 6.53 4.67
CA ASP A 114 20.35 7.15 4.41
C ASP A 114 20.24 8.64 4.05
N LYS A 115 19.14 9.04 3.42
CA LYS A 115 18.84 10.44 3.13
C LYS A 115 18.01 11.12 4.22
N LYS A 116 17.57 10.38 5.23
CA LYS A 116 16.64 10.85 6.28
C LYS A 116 15.38 11.47 5.70
N LEU A 117 14.74 10.75 4.77
CA LEU A 117 13.54 11.19 4.09
C LEU A 117 12.40 10.19 4.30
N LEU A 118 11.20 10.72 4.39
CA LEU A 118 9.95 9.96 4.42
C LEU A 118 9.06 10.46 3.30
N PHE A 119 8.30 9.55 2.67
CA PHE A 119 7.39 9.88 1.57
C PHE A 119 6.00 9.31 1.86
N THR A 120 4.95 10.06 1.51
CA THR A 120 3.57 9.54 1.51
C THR A 120 2.94 9.73 0.14
N ALA A 121 2.13 8.74 -0.31
CA ALA A 121 1.16 8.94 -1.38
C ALA A 121 -0.21 9.18 -0.75
N ASN A 122 -0.87 10.25 -1.15
CA ASN A 122 -2.19 10.63 -0.69
C ASN A 122 -3.18 10.42 -1.82
N HIS A 123 -4.08 9.47 -1.59
CA HIS A 123 -4.99 8.96 -2.63
C HIS A 123 -6.07 9.96 -3.02
N ALA A 124 -6.40 10.92 -2.14
CA ALA A 124 -7.59 11.75 -2.23
C ALA A 124 -8.89 10.96 -1.96
N PHE A 125 -10.00 11.66 -1.78
CA PHE A 125 -11.30 11.03 -1.63
C PHE A 125 -12.07 11.06 -2.96
N PHE A 126 -13.15 10.29 -3.08
CA PHE A 126 -13.90 10.18 -4.34
C PHE A 126 -15.04 11.20 -4.45
N ASP A 127 -15.37 11.90 -3.36
CA ASP A 127 -16.39 12.92 -3.34
C ASP A 127 -15.88 14.26 -3.92
N HIS A 128 -16.81 15.12 -4.26
CA HIS A 128 -16.53 16.46 -4.79
C HIS A 128 -17.40 17.50 -4.09
N VAL A 129 -17.02 18.76 -4.26
CA VAL A 129 -17.82 19.91 -3.87
C VAL A 129 -18.42 20.53 -5.13
N VAL A 130 -19.73 20.76 -5.13
CA VAL A 130 -20.43 21.45 -6.21
C VAL A 130 -20.43 22.95 -5.91
N LYS A 131 -19.90 23.74 -6.85
CA LYS A 131 -19.88 25.20 -6.78
C LYS A 131 -20.69 25.80 -7.92
N ALA A 132 -21.52 26.79 -7.62
CA ALA A 132 -22.14 27.63 -8.63
C ALA A 132 -21.11 28.70 -9.07
N VAL A 133 -20.82 28.76 -10.35
CA VAL A 133 -19.85 29.69 -10.94
C VAL A 133 -20.48 30.44 -12.11
N GLU A 134 -20.32 31.77 -12.15
CA GLU A 134 -20.69 32.58 -13.30
C GLU A 134 -19.56 32.55 -14.33
N THR A 135 -19.88 32.18 -15.55
CA THR A 135 -18.95 32.17 -16.69
C THR A 135 -18.73 33.57 -17.23
N ALA A 136 -17.68 33.79 -18.01
CA ALA A 136 -17.33 35.09 -18.57
C ALA A 136 -18.44 35.70 -19.48
N ASP A 137 -19.35 34.88 -19.99
CA ASP A 137 -20.50 35.28 -20.79
C ASP A 137 -21.79 35.45 -19.96
N GLY A 138 -21.67 35.45 -18.61
CA GLY A 138 -22.77 35.71 -17.69
C GLY A 138 -23.72 34.54 -17.44
N ARG A 139 -23.39 33.34 -17.87
CA ARG A 139 -24.15 32.11 -17.55
C ARG A 139 -23.72 31.52 -16.24
N TRP A 140 -24.65 30.94 -15.49
CA TRP A 140 -24.38 30.16 -14.30
C TRP A 140 -24.23 28.69 -14.66
N VAL A 141 -23.14 28.10 -14.19
CA VAL A 141 -22.83 26.67 -14.38
C VAL A 141 -22.38 26.04 -13.07
N GLU A 142 -22.51 24.71 -12.97
CA GLU A 142 -21.94 23.95 -11.88
C GLU A 142 -20.48 23.63 -12.18
N LYS A 143 -19.60 23.84 -11.18
CA LYS A 143 -18.20 23.42 -11.20
C LYS A 143 -17.98 22.37 -10.10
N PHE A 144 -17.37 21.28 -10.44
CA PHE A 144 -17.02 20.21 -9.51
C PHE A 144 -15.53 20.34 -9.13
N GLU A 145 -15.26 20.37 -7.83
CA GLU A 145 -13.89 20.40 -7.29
C GLU A 145 -13.64 19.15 -6.46
N TYR A 146 -12.58 18.43 -6.79
CA TYR A 146 -12.13 17.22 -6.13
C TYR A 146 -10.94 17.50 -5.22
N ASP A 147 -10.67 16.59 -4.25
CA ASP A 147 -9.45 16.67 -3.45
C ASP A 147 -8.22 16.47 -4.33
N ASP A 148 -7.13 17.14 -3.99
CA ASP A 148 -5.84 16.89 -4.60
C ASP A 148 -5.24 15.56 -4.14
N SER A 149 -4.81 14.74 -5.10
CA SER A 149 -3.92 13.62 -4.86
C SER A 149 -2.47 14.10 -4.90
N THR A 150 -1.67 13.70 -3.91
CA THR A 150 -0.31 14.25 -3.76
C THR A 150 0.70 13.17 -3.40
N VAL A 151 1.98 13.42 -3.71
CA VAL A 151 3.10 12.79 -3.05
C VAL A 151 3.84 13.85 -2.23
N VAL A 152 4.20 13.51 -0.99
CA VAL A 152 4.82 14.45 -0.06
C VAL A 152 6.14 13.89 0.43
N GLN A 153 7.18 14.73 0.45
CA GLN A 153 8.48 14.46 1.01
C GLN A 153 8.65 15.18 2.35
N TYR A 154 9.09 14.45 3.38
CA TYR A 154 9.40 14.98 4.72
C TYR A 154 10.87 14.74 5.05
N GLY A 155 11.47 15.64 5.83
CA GLY A 155 12.72 15.36 6.51
C GLY A 155 12.49 14.47 7.75
N LEU A 156 13.51 13.70 8.14
CA LEU A 156 13.52 12.94 9.38
C LEU A 156 14.61 13.48 10.31
N ALA A 157 14.28 13.60 11.61
CA ALA A 157 15.24 13.89 12.66
C ALA A 157 16.12 12.65 12.97
N GLU A 158 17.17 12.85 13.78
CA GLU A 158 18.11 11.79 14.17
C GLU A 158 17.45 10.64 14.94
N ASP A 159 16.41 10.92 15.71
CA ASP A 159 15.65 9.93 16.47
C ASP A 159 14.59 9.21 15.61
N GLY A 160 14.44 9.61 14.33
CA GLY A 160 13.45 9.12 13.39
C GLY A 160 12.09 9.81 13.50
N SER A 161 11.93 10.84 14.30
CA SER A 161 10.71 11.65 14.30
C SER A 161 10.55 12.39 12.96
N ILE A 162 9.28 12.61 12.56
CA ILE A 162 8.94 13.21 11.26
C ILE A 162 9.10 14.74 11.40
N GLY A 163 9.97 15.32 10.58
CA GLY A 163 10.18 16.76 10.49
C GLY A 163 9.20 17.45 9.54
N ASP A 164 9.61 18.63 9.06
CA ASP A 164 8.78 19.45 8.19
C ASP A 164 8.61 18.84 6.80
N VAL A 165 7.53 19.23 6.13
CA VAL A 165 7.31 19.00 4.70
C VAL A 165 8.39 19.75 3.92
N GLN A 166 9.13 19.01 3.10
CA GLN A 166 10.20 19.57 2.26
C GLN A 166 9.73 19.81 0.84
N ASP A 167 8.83 18.94 0.34
CA ASP A 167 8.30 19.05 -1.00
C ASP A 167 6.95 18.37 -1.15
N VAL A 168 6.14 18.87 -2.09
CA VAL A 168 4.83 18.32 -2.45
C VAL A 168 4.68 18.36 -3.96
N PHE A 169 4.36 17.21 -4.55
CA PHE A 169 3.92 17.15 -5.95
C PHE A 169 2.43 16.87 -5.98
N VAL A 170 1.68 17.71 -6.69
CA VAL A 170 0.23 17.58 -6.89
C VAL A 170 -0.02 16.92 -8.24
N PHE A 171 -0.69 15.78 -8.24
CA PHE A 171 -1.04 15.08 -9.48
C PHE A 171 -2.20 15.78 -10.18
N THR A 172 -2.20 15.72 -11.51
CA THR A 172 -3.25 16.29 -12.36
C THR A 172 -3.68 15.27 -13.44
N GLY A 173 -4.92 15.45 -13.92
CA GLY A 173 -5.48 14.60 -14.96
C GLY A 173 -6.68 13.81 -14.46
N HIS A 174 -7.15 12.90 -15.28
CA HIS A 174 -8.31 12.05 -15.03
C HIS A 174 -8.20 10.78 -15.89
N GLY A 175 -9.07 9.80 -15.64
CA GLY A 175 -9.18 8.58 -16.43
C GLY A 175 -9.90 8.78 -17.78
N ILE A 176 -10.39 7.67 -18.36
CA ILE A 176 -11.01 7.62 -19.71
C ILE A 176 -12.14 8.64 -19.84
N ASP A 177 -13.03 8.64 -18.86
CA ASP A 177 -14.15 9.56 -18.75
C ASP A 177 -14.20 10.06 -17.30
N PRO A 178 -13.94 11.36 -17.06
CA PRO A 178 -13.94 11.90 -15.70
C PRO A 178 -15.30 11.82 -14.99
N TRP A 179 -16.37 11.52 -15.72
CA TRP A 179 -17.73 11.41 -15.19
C TRP A 179 -18.23 9.98 -15.08
N ALA A 180 -17.53 9.02 -15.68
CA ALA A 180 -17.87 7.60 -15.61
C ALA A 180 -17.32 6.94 -14.33
N GLU A 181 -17.98 5.88 -13.91
CA GLU A 181 -17.41 4.96 -12.95
C GLU A 181 -16.16 4.28 -13.54
N SER A 182 -15.28 3.75 -12.66
CA SER A 182 -14.18 2.92 -13.13
C SER A 182 -14.71 1.78 -14.01
N PRO A 183 -13.90 1.24 -14.94
CA PRO A 183 -14.33 0.17 -15.84
C PRO A 183 -14.92 -1.06 -15.13
N GLN A 184 -14.64 -1.21 -13.84
CA GLN A 184 -15.14 -2.31 -13.01
C GLN A 184 -16.35 -1.92 -12.15
N GLY A 185 -16.80 -0.65 -12.21
CA GLY A 185 -17.88 -0.13 -11.39
C GLY A 185 -17.46 0.17 -9.94
N GLY A 186 -18.43 0.42 -9.08
CA GLY A 186 -18.20 0.55 -7.64
C GLY A 186 -17.96 1.94 -7.10
N GLY A 187 -18.31 3.00 -7.84
CA GLY A 187 -18.27 4.38 -7.38
C GLY A 187 -16.85 4.96 -7.26
N HIS A 188 -15.88 4.37 -7.95
CA HIS A 188 -14.50 4.87 -8.02
C HIS A 188 -14.33 5.66 -9.31
N ALA A 189 -14.95 6.85 -9.37
CA ALA A 189 -14.86 7.69 -10.55
C ALA A 189 -13.41 8.11 -10.83
N PRO A 190 -12.90 7.95 -12.06
CA PRO A 190 -11.56 8.41 -12.43
C PRO A 190 -11.53 9.91 -12.75
N ALA A 191 -12.35 10.72 -12.05
CA ALA A 191 -12.51 12.14 -12.28
C ALA A 191 -11.35 12.98 -11.76
N SER A 192 -10.57 12.43 -10.82
CA SER A 192 -9.39 13.07 -10.25
C SER A 192 -8.29 12.05 -10.02
N PRO A 193 -7.01 12.46 -9.86
CA PRO A 193 -5.92 11.55 -9.60
C PRO A 193 -6.05 10.82 -8.26
N HIS A 194 -5.53 9.59 -8.21
CA HIS A 194 -5.54 8.73 -7.03
C HIS A 194 -4.19 8.00 -6.86
N ALA A 195 -3.16 8.72 -6.38
CA ALA A 195 -1.86 8.12 -6.07
C ALA A 195 -1.98 7.11 -4.93
N HIS A 196 -1.49 5.88 -5.14
CA HIS A 196 -1.76 4.80 -4.19
C HIS A 196 -0.51 4.25 -3.49
N ILE A 197 0.60 4.10 -4.19
CA ILE A 197 1.84 3.57 -3.62
C ILE A 197 3.01 4.51 -3.87
N VAL A 198 3.89 4.62 -2.88
CA VAL A 198 5.24 5.15 -3.01
C VAL A 198 6.24 4.05 -2.70
N VAL A 199 7.23 3.86 -3.58
CA VAL A 199 8.28 2.85 -3.43
C VAL A 199 9.62 3.47 -3.78
N VAL A 200 10.61 3.37 -2.87
CA VAL A 200 11.99 3.71 -3.18
C VAL A 200 12.61 2.56 -3.98
N ASP A 201 13.24 2.86 -5.11
CA ASP A 201 13.92 1.86 -5.93
C ASP A 201 15.13 1.23 -5.20
N PRO A 202 15.61 0.05 -5.58
CA PRO A 202 16.73 -0.61 -4.91
C PRO A 202 18.03 0.18 -4.86
N SER A 203 18.26 1.10 -5.82
CA SER A 203 19.43 1.98 -5.82
C SER A 203 19.32 3.17 -4.84
N GLY A 204 18.13 3.44 -4.32
CA GLY A 204 17.82 4.59 -3.48
C GLY A 204 17.87 5.93 -4.23
N LYS A 205 17.88 5.94 -5.55
CA LYS A 205 17.94 7.17 -6.34
C LYS A 205 16.58 7.70 -6.73
N TYR A 206 15.59 6.81 -6.81
CA TYR A 206 14.27 7.13 -7.35
C TYR A 206 13.13 6.74 -6.40
N LEU A 207 12.08 7.53 -6.45
CA LEU A 207 10.78 7.24 -5.86
C LEU A 207 9.79 6.93 -6.99
N VAL A 208 9.21 5.75 -6.97
CA VAL A 208 8.14 5.34 -7.90
C VAL A 208 6.79 5.55 -7.26
N VAL A 209 5.85 6.14 -7.99
CA VAL A 209 4.48 6.41 -7.55
C VAL A 209 3.51 5.86 -8.60
N CYS A 210 2.66 4.92 -8.21
CA CYS A 210 1.54 4.49 -9.05
C CYS A 210 0.34 5.41 -8.81
N GLU A 211 -0.12 6.04 -9.88
CA GLU A 211 -1.30 6.89 -9.88
C GLU A 211 -2.41 6.19 -10.69
N LYS A 212 -3.46 5.80 -10.00
CA LYS A 212 -4.45 4.83 -10.45
C LYS A 212 -5.42 5.39 -11.48
N ALA A 213 -5.92 6.62 -11.27
CA ALA A 213 -7.03 7.15 -12.05
C ALA A 213 -6.60 7.73 -13.40
N ALA A 214 -5.50 8.48 -13.46
CA ALA A 214 -4.96 8.99 -14.73
C ALA A 214 -4.03 7.98 -15.42
N GLU A 215 -3.95 6.75 -14.91
CA GLU A 215 -3.27 5.61 -15.53
C GLU A 215 -1.76 5.81 -15.70
N ARG A 216 -1.07 6.34 -14.67
CA ARG A 216 0.34 6.69 -14.78
C ARG A 216 1.19 6.09 -13.68
N VAL A 217 2.44 5.76 -14.03
CA VAL A 217 3.50 5.49 -13.08
C VAL A 217 4.52 6.61 -13.19
N TYR A 218 4.64 7.40 -12.13
CA TYR A 218 5.60 8.49 -12.04
C TYR A 218 6.88 8.00 -11.37
N VAL A 219 8.01 8.45 -11.89
CA VAL A 219 9.33 8.18 -11.32
C VAL A 219 10.00 9.51 -11.03
N PHE A 220 10.31 9.76 -9.77
CA PHE A 220 10.98 10.97 -9.31
C PHE A 220 12.41 10.65 -8.89
N ARG A 221 13.36 11.50 -9.23
CA ARG A 221 14.69 11.51 -8.62
C ARG A 221 14.59 12.06 -7.20
N ILE A 222 15.15 11.33 -6.24
CA ILE A 222 15.14 11.71 -4.83
C ILE A 222 16.30 12.66 -4.53
N GLY A 223 16.00 13.93 -4.26
CA GLY A 223 16.92 15.00 -3.91
C GLY A 223 16.43 15.84 -2.73
N SER A 224 16.85 17.08 -2.64
CA SER A 224 16.29 18.07 -1.71
C SER A 224 14.80 18.35 -2.04
N ARG A 225 14.42 18.13 -3.29
CA ARG A 225 13.07 18.09 -3.82
C ARG A 225 12.89 16.88 -4.72
N LEU A 226 11.65 16.54 -5.03
CA LEU A 226 11.28 15.51 -6.00
C LEU A 226 11.38 16.08 -7.42
N GLU A 227 12.29 15.56 -8.22
CA GLU A 227 12.43 15.94 -9.62
C GLU A 227 11.84 14.84 -10.51
N LEU A 228 10.86 15.17 -11.34
CA LEU A 228 10.25 14.20 -12.26
C LEU A 228 11.30 13.70 -13.25
N ALA A 229 11.64 12.42 -13.18
CA ALA A 229 12.59 11.75 -14.07
C ALA A 229 11.91 11.13 -15.28
N SER A 230 10.82 10.40 -15.06
CA SER A 230 10.04 9.77 -16.15
C SER A 230 8.59 9.56 -15.73
N VAL A 231 7.74 9.36 -16.74
CA VAL A 231 6.34 8.94 -16.58
C VAL A 231 6.06 7.80 -17.55
N TYR A 232 5.59 6.69 -17.03
CA TYR A 232 5.06 5.60 -17.86
C TYR A 232 3.55 5.75 -17.95
N GLN A 233 3.03 6.01 -19.16
CA GLN A 233 1.59 6.08 -19.41
C GLN A 233 1.08 4.66 -19.69
N CYS A 234 0.25 4.15 -18.80
CA CYS A 234 -0.45 2.89 -19.01
C CYS A 234 -1.61 3.07 -20.00
N PRO A 235 -2.01 2.01 -20.73
CA PRO A 235 -3.27 1.99 -21.44
C PRO A 235 -4.45 2.29 -20.50
N LEU A 236 -5.46 2.93 -21.04
CA LEU A 236 -6.68 3.25 -20.29
C LEU A 236 -7.36 1.98 -19.78
N GLY A 237 -7.84 2.01 -18.52
CA GLY A 237 -8.43 0.86 -17.85
C GLY A 237 -7.42 -0.06 -17.16
N THR A 238 -6.16 0.32 -17.04
CA THR A 238 -5.12 -0.44 -16.32
C THR A 238 -5.26 -0.30 -14.81
N GLY A 239 -5.32 0.92 -14.28
CA GLY A 239 -5.39 1.21 -12.84
C GLY A 239 -4.13 0.81 -12.08
N PRO A 240 -2.94 1.39 -12.36
CA PRO A 240 -1.71 1.08 -11.64
C PRO A 240 -1.85 1.42 -10.16
N ARG A 241 -1.67 0.42 -9.26
CA ARG A 241 -2.02 0.58 -7.85
C ARG A 241 -0.87 0.35 -6.89
N HIS A 242 -0.26 -0.82 -6.92
CA HIS A 242 0.80 -1.22 -5.99
C HIS A 242 2.00 -1.72 -6.79
N ALA A 243 3.21 -1.40 -6.34
CA ALA A 243 4.44 -1.83 -6.99
C ALA A 243 5.47 -2.31 -5.96
N ALA A 244 6.34 -3.20 -6.38
CA ALA A 244 7.52 -3.61 -5.63
C ALA A 244 8.65 -4.00 -6.59
N PHE A 245 9.89 -3.87 -6.10
CA PHE A 245 11.09 -4.28 -6.83
C PHE A 245 11.63 -5.60 -6.29
N ASP A 246 12.13 -6.44 -7.18
CA ASP A 246 12.99 -7.53 -6.79
C ASP A 246 14.45 -7.03 -6.57
N LYS A 247 15.30 -7.94 -6.09
CA LYS A 247 16.73 -7.64 -5.84
C LYS A 247 17.53 -7.36 -7.12
N LYS A 248 17.00 -7.67 -8.30
CA LYS A 248 17.64 -7.44 -9.60
C LYS A 248 17.23 -6.11 -10.24
N GLY A 249 16.24 -5.41 -9.64
CA GLY A 249 15.70 -4.18 -10.16
C GLY A 249 14.51 -4.36 -11.11
N CYS A 250 13.97 -5.58 -11.25
CA CYS A 250 12.71 -5.78 -11.94
C CYS A 250 11.55 -5.27 -11.06
N MET A 251 10.67 -4.44 -11.62
CA MET A 251 9.49 -3.92 -10.93
C MET A 251 8.26 -4.74 -11.32
N PHE A 252 7.47 -5.11 -10.32
CA PHE A 252 6.16 -5.73 -10.50
C PHE A 252 5.07 -4.79 -10.03
N MET A 253 3.93 -4.77 -10.75
CA MET A 253 2.85 -3.82 -10.50
C MET A 253 1.49 -4.48 -10.60
N THR A 254 0.63 -4.25 -9.59
CA THR A 254 -0.79 -4.64 -9.66
C THR A 254 -1.58 -3.60 -10.42
N CYS A 255 -2.43 -4.06 -11.33
CA CYS A 255 -3.32 -3.25 -12.14
C CYS A 255 -4.76 -3.47 -11.66
N GLU A 256 -5.28 -2.52 -10.85
CA GLU A 256 -6.56 -2.67 -10.16
C GLU A 256 -7.73 -2.81 -11.13
N PHE A 257 -7.79 -1.96 -12.17
CA PHE A 257 -8.90 -1.95 -13.10
C PHE A 257 -8.83 -3.11 -14.10
N ALA A 258 -7.63 -3.45 -14.59
CA ALA A 258 -7.44 -4.53 -15.55
C ALA A 258 -7.48 -5.94 -14.93
N SER A 259 -7.39 -6.07 -13.59
CA SER A 259 -7.20 -7.35 -12.91
C SER A 259 -5.98 -8.11 -13.45
N GLU A 260 -4.86 -7.40 -13.57
CA GLU A 260 -3.60 -7.91 -14.11
C GLU A 260 -2.42 -7.68 -13.15
N LEU A 261 -1.38 -8.49 -13.30
CA LEU A 261 -0.05 -8.28 -12.76
C LEU A 261 0.89 -7.98 -13.92
N TRP A 262 1.63 -6.87 -13.83
CA TRP A 262 2.60 -6.45 -14.85
C TRP A 262 4.02 -6.51 -14.31
N SER A 263 4.99 -6.77 -15.19
CA SER A 263 6.42 -6.70 -14.90
C SER A 263 7.13 -5.72 -15.81
N PHE A 264 8.17 -5.06 -15.25
CA PHE A 264 8.97 -4.05 -15.93
C PHE A 264 10.45 -4.25 -15.65
N ASP A 265 11.26 -3.95 -16.63
CA ASP A 265 12.67 -3.64 -16.43
C ASP A 265 12.81 -2.16 -16.04
N PHE A 266 13.56 -1.88 -14.98
CA PHE A 266 13.78 -0.53 -14.49
C PHE A 266 15.22 -0.09 -14.72
N ASP A 267 15.39 0.96 -15.52
CA ASP A 267 16.69 1.56 -15.75
C ASP A 267 17.08 2.49 -14.59
N ALA A 268 17.91 2.00 -13.66
CA ALA A 268 18.41 2.78 -12.52
C ALA A 268 19.33 3.96 -12.91
N SER A 269 19.70 4.13 -14.19
CA SER A 269 20.47 5.29 -14.67
C SER A 269 19.57 6.47 -15.05
N SER A 270 18.42 6.21 -15.64
CA SER A 270 17.46 7.21 -16.13
C SER A 270 16.17 7.30 -15.34
N GLY A 271 15.79 6.23 -14.61
CA GLY A 271 14.49 6.07 -13.98
C GLY A 271 13.40 5.60 -14.95
N ALA A 272 13.75 5.15 -16.16
CA ALA A 272 12.78 4.72 -17.15
C ALA A 272 12.25 3.31 -16.85
N LEU A 273 10.96 3.09 -17.12
CA LEU A 273 10.30 1.80 -17.06
C LEU A 273 10.12 1.22 -18.46
N ARG A 274 10.53 -0.03 -18.66
CA ARG A 274 10.32 -0.78 -19.88
C ARG A 274 9.44 -1.99 -19.57
N PHE A 275 8.26 -2.04 -20.19
CA PHE A 275 7.32 -3.15 -20.05
C PHE A 275 7.93 -4.48 -20.51
N ILE A 276 7.76 -5.54 -19.73
CA ILE A 276 8.22 -6.89 -20.06
C ILE A 276 7.02 -7.79 -20.35
N ASP A 277 6.10 -7.99 -19.36
CA ASP A 277 5.03 -8.97 -19.46
C ASP A 277 3.82 -8.56 -18.60
N LYS A 278 2.67 -9.18 -18.88
CA LYS A 278 1.48 -9.06 -18.07
C LYS A 278 0.69 -10.37 -18.03
N GLN A 279 0.05 -10.63 -16.90
CA GLN A 279 -0.77 -11.80 -16.69
C GLN A 279 -2.07 -11.45 -15.97
N SER A 280 -3.19 -12.05 -16.41
CA SER A 280 -4.46 -11.92 -15.68
C SER A 280 -4.36 -12.59 -14.32
N THR A 281 -4.87 -11.92 -13.27
CA THR A 281 -4.94 -12.45 -11.92
C THR A 281 -6.12 -13.40 -11.73
N LEU A 282 -7.13 -13.29 -12.59
CA LEU A 282 -8.37 -14.05 -12.52
C LEU A 282 -8.24 -15.45 -13.11
N SER A 283 -9.06 -16.36 -12.61
CA SER A 283 -9.18 -17.74 -13.12
C SER A 283 -10.64 -18.06 -13.45
N GLY A 284 -11.19 -17.31 -14.42
CA GLY A 284 -12.57 -17.49 -14.89
C GLY A 284 -13.64 -16.73 -14.11
N PHE A 285 -13.27 -15.98 -13.09
CA PHE A 285 -14.18 -15.07 -12.36
C PHE A 285 -14.68 -13.95 -13.28
N LYS A 286 -16.00 -13.64 -13.21
CA LYS A 286 -16.67 -12.65 -14.07
C LYS A 286 -17.18 -11.42 -13.33
N GLY A 287 -17.06 -11.41 -12.00
CA GLY A 287 -17.50 -10.29 -11.17
C GLY A 287 -16.49 -9.15 -11.13
N ARG A 288 -16.85 -8.07 -10.44
CA ARG A 288 -15.94 -6.99 -10.11
C ARG A 288 -14.77 -7.52 -9.27
N ASN A 289 -13.54 -7.21 -9.66
CA ASN A 289 -12.33 -7.63 -8.97
C ASN A 289 -11.29 -6.53 -8.98
N GLU A 290 -10.68 -6.31 -7.85
CA GLU A 290 -9.72 -5.23 -7.60
C GLU A 290 -8.45 -5.79 -6.96
N PRO A 291 -7.44 -6.20 -7.75
CA PRO A 291 -6.13 -6.56 -7.21
C PRO A 291 -5.57 -5.46 -6.32
N ALA A 292 -4.99 -5.83 -5.18
CA ALA A 292 -4.54 -4.85 -4.22
C ALA A 292 -3.01 -4.85 -4.05
N THR A 293 -2.47 -5.59 -3.07
CA THR A 293 -1.02 -5.61 -2.83
C THR A 293 -0.34 -6.76 -3.54
N LEU A 294 0.96 -6.67 -3.67
CA LEU A 294 1.81 -7.76 -4.11
C LEU A 294 3.00 -7.94 -3.16
N GLN A 295 3.54 -9.15 -3.12
CA GLN A 295 4.75 -9.51 -2.37
C GLN A 295 5.64 -10.40 -3.23
N ILE A 296 6.92 -10.05 -3.35
CA ILE A 296 7.90 -10.85 -4.06
C ILE A 296 8.59 -11.77 -3.05
N HIS A 297 8.63 -13.05 -3.33
CA HIS A 297 9.34 -13.99 -2.47
C HIS A 297 10.83 -13.65 -2.39
N PRO A 298 11.50 -13.74 -1.22
CA PRO A 298 12.91 -13.35 -1.06
C PRO A 298 13.90 -14.09 -1.98
N ASN A 299 13.51 -15.28 -2.49
CA ASN A 299 14.31 -16.05 -3.48
C ASN A 299 14.17 -15.53 -4.93
N GLY A 300 13.29 -14.55 -5.18
CA GLY A 300 13.05 -13.96 -6.49
C GLY A 300 12.32 -14.86 -7.50
N ARG A 301 11.78 -16.02 -7.07
CA ARG A 301 11.14 -16.99 -7.98
C ARG A 301 9.63 -16.85 -8.09
N PHE A 302 8.99 -16.20 -7.12
CA PHE A 302 7.53 -16.07 -7.04
C PHE A 302 7.12 -14.66 -6.65
N VAL A 303 5.97 -14.23 -7.18
CA VAL A 303 5.24 -13.04 -6.75
C VAL A 303 3.82 -13.43 -6.40
N TYR A 304 3.36 -12.98 -5.25
CA TYR A 304 2.01 -13.19 -4.70
C TYR A 304 1.22 -11.90 -4.80
N MET A 305 -0.06 -12.00 -5.06
CA MET A 305 -0.97 -10.85 -4.99
C MET A 305 -2.36 -11.29 -4.57
N ASN A 306 -3.11 -10.37 -3.98
CA ASN A 306 -4.48 -10.63 -3.56
C ASN A 306 -5.49 -9.96 -4.50
N ASN A 307 -6.57 -10.69 -4.79
CA ASN A 307 -7.75 -10.25 -5.50
C ASN A 307 -8.87 -9.93 -4.51
N ARG A 308 -9.42 -8.73 -4.60
CA ARG A 308 -10.61 -8.31 -3.88
C ARG A 308 -11.82 -8.44 -4.82
N GLY A 309 -12.74 -9.35 -4.54
CA GLY A 309 -13.87 -9.71 -5.38
C GLY A 309 -13.86 -11.19 -5.76
N GLU A 310 -12.82 -11.73 -6.43
CA GLU A 310 -12.58 -13.18 -6.47
C GLU A 310 -12.27 -13.73 -5.09
N ASP A 311 -11.74 -12.88 -4.19
CA ASP A 311 -11.32 -13.19 -2.82
C ASP A 311 -10.32 -14.34 -2.78
N THR A 312 -9.20 -14.12 -3.46
CA THR A 312 -8.12 -15.10 -3.61
C THR A 312 -6.75 -14.45 -3.41
N ILE A 313 -5.78 -15.25 -3.01
CA ILE A 313 -4.36 -14.97 -3.22
C ILE A 313 -3.93 -15.82 -4.41
N VAL A 314 -3.38 -15.16 -5.43
CA VAL A 314 -2.82 -15.80 -6.62
C VAL A 314 -1.31 -15.60 -6.62
N TRP A 315 -0.55 -16.60 -7.11
CA TRP A 315 0.89 -16.43 -7.27
C TRP A 315 1.35 -16.84 -8.66
N PHE A 316 2.45 -16.23 -9.05
CA PHE A 316 3.09 -16.41 -10.34
C PHE A 316 4.56 -16.78 -10.13
N SER A 317 5.07 -17.68 -10.95
CA SER A 317 6.52 -17.86 -11.09
C SER A 317 7.10 -16.75 -11.95
N ILE A 318 8.31 -16.32 -11.59
CA ILE A 318 9.08 -15.29 -12.29
C ILE A 318 10.25 -15.97 -13.00
N SER A 319 10.37 -15.78 -14.32
CA SER A 319 11.54 -16.22 -15.08
C SER A 319 12.74 -15.27 -14.87
N PRO A 320 13.98 -15.68 -15.21
CA PRO A 320 15.16 -14.84 -15.03
C PRO A 320 15.10 -13.48 -15.76
N ASP A 321 14.32 -13.37 -16.81
CA ASP A 321 14.10 -12.19 -17.65
C ASP A 321 12.80 -11.43 -17.31
N GLY A 322 12.14 -11.79 -16.19
CA GLY A 322 11.00 -11.06 -15.63
C GLY A 322 9.64 -11.47 -16.19
N HIS A 323 9.56 -12.50 -17.07
CA HIS A 323 8.26 -13.01 -17.52
C HIS A 323 7.51 -13.77 -16.42
N LEU A 324 6.19 -13.71 -16.48
CA LEU A 324 5.26 -14.20 -15.46
C LEU A 324 4.52 -15.45 -15.95
N LYS A 325 4.37 -16.44 -15.07
CA LYS A 325 3.50 -17.59 -15.34
C LYS A 325 2.68 -17.90 -14.09
N LYS A 326 1.35 -17.86 -14.20
CA LYS A 326 0.46 -18.22 -13.10
C LYS A 326 0.78 -19.62 -12.59
N ALA A 327 1.04 -19.75 -11.29
CA ALA A 327 1.45 -20.98 -10.65
C ALA A 327 0.35 -21.56 -9.75
N GLY A 328 -0.51 -20.73 -9.15
CA GLY A 328 -1.62 -21.24 -8.35
C GLY A 328 -2.46 -20.13 -7.72
N LYS A 329 -3.47 -20.55 -6.98
CA LYS A 329 -4.29 -19.67 -6.14
C LYS A 329 -4.84 -20.40 -4.92
N VAL A 330 -5.18 -19.63 -3.88
CA VAL A 330 -5.92 -20.06 -2.69
C VAL A 330 -7.02 -19.05 -2.38
N SER A 331 -8.18 -19.52 -1.92
CA SER A 331 -9.25 -18.63 -1.46
C SER A 331 -8.95 -18.06 -0.09
N VAL A 332 -9.34 -16.80 0.12
CA VAL A 332 -9.47 -16.16 1.43
C VAL A 332 -10.96 -15.99 1.76
N SER A 333 -11.27 -15.34 2.88
CA SER A 333 -12.67 -15.17 3.28
C SER A 333 -13.44 -14.28 2.31
N LYS A 334 -14.68 -14.67 2.04
CA LYS A 334 -15.56 -13.94 1.13
C LYS A 334 -15.97 -12.59 1.69
N SER A 335 -15.97 -11.59 0.83
CA SER A 335 -16.44 -10.25 1.13
C SER A 335 -17.66 -9.89 0.29
N PRO A 336 -18.64 -9.14 0.85
CA PRO A 336 -19.78 -8.64 0.09
C PRO A 336 -19.40 -7.56 -0.92
N ASP A 337 -18.29 -6.84 -0.67
CA ASP A 337 -17.79 -5.75 -1.53
C ASP A 337 -16.26 -5.75 -1.54
N PRO A 338 -15.61 -5.54 -2.70
CA PRO A 338 -14.15 -5.45 -2.80
C PRO A 338 -13.49 -4.45 -1.84
N LYS A 339 -14.16 -3.35 -1.48
CA LYS A 339 -13.63 -2.36 -0.51
C LYS A 339 -13.46 -2.93 0.90
N ASP A 340 -14.24 -3.95 1.28
CA ASP A 340 -14.21 -4.60 2.60
C ASP A 340 -13.43 -5.93 2.58
N ALA A 341 -12.94 -6.35 1.42
CA ALA A 341 -12.17 -7.57 1.24
C ALA A 341 -10.75 -7.50 1.85
N THR A 342 -10.10 -8.65 1.90
CA THR A 342 -8.68 -8.78 2.25
C THR A 342 -7.82 -8.00 1.26
N ARG A 343 -7.16 -6.93 1.72
CA ARG A 343 -6.46 -5.98 0.82
C ARG A 343 -4.94 -6.03 0.90
N ALA A 344 -4.38 -6.77 1.84
CA ALA A 344 -2.94 -6.91 2.02
C ALA A 344 -2.53 -8.33 2.36
N MET A 345 -1.25 -8.59 2.26
CA MET A 345 -0.56 -9.77 2.73
C MET A 345 0.92 -9.43 2.83
N THR A 346 1.66 -10.13 3.67
CA THR A 346 3.10 -9.89 3.83
C THR A 346 3.84 -11.19 4.01
N LEU A 347 4.88 -11.44 3.21
CA LEU A 347 5.79 -12.55 3.37
C LEU A 347 6.70 -12.34 4.58
N SER A 348 6.98 -13.40 5.32
CA SER A 348 8.05 -13.37 6.33
C SER A 348 9.39 -13.02 5.68
N PRO A 349 10.35 -12.44 6.42
CA PRO A 349 11.67 -12.13 5.87
C PRO A 349 12.39 -13.34 5.29
N SER A 350 12.18 -14.53 5.85
CA SER A 350 12.70 -15.80 5.33
C SER A 350 11.97 -16.32 4.09
N GLY A 351 10.75 -15.87 3.84
CA GLY A 351 9.85 -16.42 2.82
C GLY A 351 9.18 -17.73 3.21
N ALA A 352 9.40 -18.24 4.43
CA ALA A 352 8.86 -19.53 4.86
C ALA A 352 7.32 -19.52 5.01
N PHE A 353 6.75 -18.36 5.30
CA PHE A 353 5.31 -18.22 5.45
C PHE A 353 4.82 -16.82 5.00
N LEU A 354 3.52 -16.73 4.77
CA LEU A 354 2.78 -15.52 4.42
C LEU A 354 1.77 -15.23 5.51
N LEU A 355 1.74 -13.99 6.03
CA LEU A 355 0.65 -13.49 6.87
C LEU A 355 -0.37 -12.71 6.05
N VAL A 356 -1.65 -12.93 6.36
CA VAL A 356 -2.80 -12.33 5.68
C VAL A 356 -3.72 -11.71 6.73
N PRO A 357 -3.93 -10.39 6.70
CA PRO A 357 -4.96 -9.74 7.50
C PRO A 357 -6.32 -9.97 6.83
N ASP A 358 -6.95 -11.10 7.13
CA ASP A 358 -8.20 -11.54 6.51
C ASP A 358 -9.38 -10.79 7.14
N ARG A 359 -9.58 -9.59 6.65
CA ARG A 359 -10.52 -8.60 7.18
C ARG A 359 -11.96 -9.08 7.24
N PRO A 360 -12.53 -9.77 6.20
CA PRO A 360 -13.91 -10.24 6.26
C PRO A 360 -14.17 -11.26 7.36
N ALA A 361 -13.15 -11.97 7.81
CA ALA A 361 -13.25 -12.96 8.89
C ALA A 361 -12.79 -12.45 10.26
N ASP A 362 -12.27 -11.21 10.34
CA ASP A 362 -11.65 -10.68 11.55
C ASP A 362 -10.56 -11.61 12.12
N VAL A 363 -9.69 -12.12 11.25
CA VAL A 363 -8.56 -12.97 11.65
C VAL A 363 -7.24 -12.53 11.00
N LEU A 364 -6.15 -12.81 11.71
CA LEU A 364 -4.81 -12.86 11.15
C LEU A 364 -4.53 -14.33 10.81
N ARG A 365 -4.31 -14.62 9.52
CA ARG A 365 -4.12 -15.98 9.00
C ARG A 365 -2.70 -16.16 8.50
N SER A 366 -2.02 -17.22 8.91
CA SER A 366 -0.73 -17.59 8.37
C SER A 366 -0.84 -18.77 7.40
N TYR A 367 -0.01 -18.75 6.37
CA TYR A 367 0.12 -19.82 5.38
C TYR A 367 1.59 -20.23 5.26
N ALA A 368 1.89 -21.53 5.34
CA ALA A 368 3.18 -22.04 4.89
C ALA A 368 3.36 -21.81 3.40
N VAL A 369 4.56 -21.45 2.99
CA VAL A 369 4.94 -21.28 1.59
C VAL A 369 5.71 -22.50 1.12
N GLY A 370 5.23 -23.16 0.06
CA GLY A 370 5.91 -24.29 -0.57
C GLY A 370 7.25 -23.85 -1.18
N PRO A 371 8.40 -24.42 -0.75
CA PRO A 371 9.71 -23.93 -1.17
C PRO A 371 10.02 -24.15 -2.66
N ASN A 372 9.33 -25.09 -3.30
CA ASN A 372 9.58 -25.46 -4.70
C ASN A 372 8.60 -24.81 -5.69
N ASP A 373 7.33 -24.71 -5.32
CA ASP A 373 6.23 -24.33 -6.19
C ASP A 373 5.51 -23.04 -5.73
N GLY A 374 5.89 -22.50 -4.55
CA GLY A 374 5.27 -21.31 -3.98
C GLY A 374 3.86 -21.53 -3.45
N SER A 375 3.38 -22.78 -3.36
CA SER A 375 2.02 -23.09 -2.90
C SER A 375 1.77 -22.61 -1.46
N LEU A 376 0.50 -22.30 -1.16
CA LEU A 376 0.10 -21.80 0.15
C LEU A 376 -0.77 -22.82 0.88
N LYS A 377 -0.41 -23.12 2.14
CA LYS A 377 -1.17 -24.00 3.02
C LYS A 377 -1.41 -23.32 4.36
N VAL A 378 -2.67 -23.22 4.79
CA VAL A 378 -3.04 -22.61 6.08
C VAL A 378 -2.31 -23.31 7.23
N LEU A 379 -1.70 -22.52 8.09
CA LEU A 379 -1.01 -22.95 9.32
C LEU A 379 -1.81 -22.60 10.58
N LYS A 380 -2.18 -21.33 10.70
CA LYS A 380 -2.76 -20.77 11.92
C LYS A 380 -3.71 -19.63 11.62
N GLU A 381 -4.71 -19.46 12.48
CA GLU A 381 -5.59 -18.31 12.54
C GLU A 381 -5.68 -17.81 13.98
N VAL A 382 -5.67 -16.48 14.14
CA VAL A 382 -5.92 -15.84 15.43
C VAL A 382 -6.91 -14.69 15.24
N PRO A 383 -7.86 -14.49 16.17
CA PRO A 383 -8.81 -13.39 16.08
C PRO A 383 -8.11 -12.03 16.17
N ILE A 384 -8.50 -11.11 15.31
CA ILE A 384 -8.09 -9.72 15.35
C ILE A 384 -9.11 -8.88 14.59
N GLN A 385 -9.60 -7.81 15.21
CA GLN A 385 -10.66 -7.02 14.64
C GLN A 385 -10.17 -6.13 13.50
N ASN A 386 -10.83 -6.23 12.34
CA ASN A 386 -10.67 -5.38 11.15
C ASN A 386 -9.20 -5.14 10.73
N PRO A 387 -8.36 -6.19 10.59
CA PRO A 387 -6.95 -6.05 10.22
C PRO A 387 -6.83 -5.68 8.73
N VAL A 388 -5.85 -4.83 8.37
CA VAL A 388 -5.73 -4.31 7.00
C VAL A 388 -4.32 -4.31 6.42
N PHE A 389 -3.27 -4.31 7.25
CA PHE A 389 -1.88 -4.26 6.79
C PHE A 389 -0.94 -4.92 7.79
N ILE A 390 0.21 -5.40 7.32
CA ILE A 390 1.22 -6.07 8.17
C ILE A 390 2.61 -5.58 7.78
N GLN A 391 3.42 -5.25 8.80
CA GLN A 391 4.85 -5.01 8.68
C GLN A 391 5.62 -5.95 9.61
N PHE A 392 6.52 -6.77 9.06
CA PHE A 392 7.45 -7.56 9.86
C PHE A 392 8.68 -6.77 10.29
N VAL A 393 9.17 -7.07 11.49
CA VAL A 393 10.43 -6.54 12.04
C VAL A 393 11.18 -7.68 12.74
N GLU A 394 12.45 -7.85 12.43
CA GLU A 394 13.38 -8.72 13.16
C GLU A 394 14.10 -7.90 14.24
N LEU A 395 13.98 -8.30 15.52
CA LEU A 395 14.60 -7.68 16.68
C LEU A 395 15.81 -8.45 17.16
#